data_f57ccf660e7f74574477c352a2ebe292
#
_entry.id   f57ccf660e7f74574477c352a2ebe292
#
_cell.length_a   1.000
_cell.length_b   1.000
_cell.length_c   1.000
_cell.angle_alpha   90.00
_cell.angle_beta   90.00
_cell.angle_gamma   90.00
#
_symmetry.space_group_name_H-M   'P 1'
#
loop_
_entity.id
_entity.type
_entity.pdbx_description
1 polymer ?
#
loop_
_entity_poly.entity_id
_entity_poly.type
_entity_poly.pdbx_seq_one_letter_code
_entity_poly.pdbx_strand_id
1 'polypeptide(L)'
;LKLALNEYPFFGENKKSMFRKKVLLSTVVIMAFLGGRESAEAQTNAGKPKKVKENLEEKFANVSPKLLTNNANPLLDFMFTADPTAVEYNGRIYVYGTNDHQQYEHVGKDGKNSYEHIHTLVMMSTDDMVNWTYHGLIDTAKLAPWSQNSWAPSITSRLEADGKTHFYLYYSNSGVGSAVLTSTSPVGPWSDPLGKNIVDRSVPGVDCEAPFDPGVVIDDKGTGWLTFGGGTPKTKYMPDNSRIVKLGADMISLACDVAKIPAPYFFEASDLNFINGTWAYTYNTSWEQRTEWPYTNIDKPTQCSMSYMTSKTPLNPDSWKYRDNYFKNTGDVNVGPLTNNHTHLFKFKEKYYIAYHAMYLQDYFGTKGGFRNVGIEEMQVDEENVNISMGKATFKGPSQINPLNPFVLQQAETTGGTSGQLKFEAIGNVGNMVAKGKTDKQCLMVRGADFSKQLPAKFEARVKGKGRIDVYVNNLKGRAIVSLVCDGKDWTTLSKKIEHKIDKGTANIYFVFSGEDFLFDEWKFIY
;
A
#
# COMPACT_ATOMS: atom_id res chain seq x y z
N LEU A 1 -2.20 32.40 11.30
CA LEU A 1 -2.39 31.29 10.31
C LEU A 1 -2.82 29.97 10.99
N LYS A 2 -3.83 30.07 11.88
CA LYS A 2 -4.39 28.92 12.62
C LYS A 2 -5.89 28.73 12.32
N LEU A 3 -6.35 29.03 11.12
CA LEU A 3 -7.77 29.12 10.79
C LEU A 3 -8.10 28.58 9.39
N ALA A 4 -7.76 27.33 9.10
CA ALA A 4 -8.30 26.63 7.91
C ALA A 4 -8.30 25.10 7.98
N LEU A 5 -8.08 24.47 9.13
CA LEU A 5 -8.07 22.99 9.24
C LEU A 5 -9.12 22.40 10.18
N ASN A 6 -10.06 23.21 10.67
CA ASN A 6 -11.12 22.73 11.53
C ASN A 6 -12.49 22.91 10.86
N GLU A 7 -12.85 22.04 9.93
CA GLU A 7 -14.23 21.66 9.61
C GLU A 7 -14.24 20.75 8.39
N TYR A 8 -13.83 19.49 8.55
CA TYR A 8 -14.26 18.42 7.68
C TYR A 8 -15.54 17.83 8.29
N PRO A 9 -16.72 17.99 7.69
CA PRO A 9 -17.93 17.35 8.16
C PRO A 9 -17.91 15.87 7.79
N PHE A 10 -17.39 15.03 8.68
CA PHE A 10 -17.69 13.61 8.67
C PHE A 10 -19.03 13.37 9.36
N PHE A 11 -19.91 12.64 8.67
CA PHE A 11 -21.21 12.09 9.09
C PHE A 11 -22.46 12.95 8.94
N GLY A 12 -23.13 12.73 7.81
CA GLY A 12 -24.58 12.91 7.71
C GLY A 12 -25.29 11.85 8.55
N GLU A 13 -26.00 12.28 9.59
CA GLU A 13 -26.91 11.44 10.37
C GLU A 13 -28.05 10.93 9.49
N ASN A 14 -28.10 9.63 9.23
CA ASN A 14 -29.28 8.99 8.67
C ASN A 14 -30.31 8.70 9.76
N LYS A 15 -31.49 9.29 9.55
CA LYS A 15 -32.67 9.21 10.40
C LYS A 15 -33.10 7.76 10.67
N LYS A 16 -33.43 7.54 11.95
CA LYS A 16 -34.09 6.42 12.59
C LYS A 16 -35.16 5.72 11.75
N SER A 17 -35.02 4.41 11.59
CA SER A 17 -36.14 3.51 11.46
C SER A 17 -36.18 2.60 12.70
N MET A 18 -37.29 2.69 13.43
CA MET A 18 -37.57 1.88 14.61
C MET A 18 -37.82 0.42 14.23
N PHE A 19 -37.05 -0.50 14.77
CA PHE A 19 -37.52 -1.87 14.98
C PHE A 19 -37.25 -2.29 16.43
N ARG A 20 -38.38 -2.43 17.17
CA ARG A 20 -38.41 -3.03 18.51
C ARG A 20 -38.01 -4.50 18.42
N LYS A 21 -36.97 -4.93 19.12
CA LYS A 21 -36.79 -6.34 19.52
C LYS A 21 -36.81 -6.47 21.02
N LYS A 22 -37.70 -7.36 21.44
CA LYS A 22 -37.98 -7.75 22.82
C LYS A 22 -36.74 -8.30 23.52
N VAL A 23 -36.47 -7.79 24.70
CA VAL A 23 -35.50 -8.36 25.64
C VAL A 23 -36.20 -9.50 26.38
N LEU A 24 -35.61 -10.70 26.33
CA LEU A 24 -35.99 -11.81 27.19
C LEU A 24 -35.01 -11.85 28.36
N LEU A 25 -35.52 -11.54 29.55
CA LEU A 25 -34.82 -11.73 30.82
C LEU A 25 -34.92 -13.21 31.17
N SER A 26 -33.81 -13.89 31.32
CA SER A 26 -33.75 -15.24 31.97
C SER A 26 -33.16 -15.08 33.36
N THR A 27 -34.02 -15.40 34.32
CA THR A 27 -33.79 -15.39 35.77
C THR A 27 -32.93 -16.61 36.14
N VAL A 28 -31.81 -16.39 36.83
CA VAL A 28 -31.03 -17.48 37.45
C VAL A 28 -31.59 -17.73 38.84
N VAL A 29 -32.04 -18.94 39.08
CA VAL A 29 -32.46 -19.44 40.39
C VAL A 29 -31.27 -20.12 41.07
N ILE A 30 -30.89 -19.60 42.23
CA ILE A 30 -29.90 -20.24 43.12
C ILE A 30 -30.69 -21.15 44.06
N MET A 31 -30.43 -22.47 44.02
CA MET A 31 -30.81 -23.39 45.08
C MET A 31 -29.56 -23.88 45.82
N ALA A 32 -29.53 -23.56 47.10
CA ALA A 32 -28.59 -24.17 48.04
C ALA A 32 -29.21 -25.45 48.58
N PHE A 33 -28.47 -26.54 48.59
CA PHE A 33 -28.75 -27.75 49.37
C PHE A 33 -27.58 -28.12 50.25
N LEU A 34 -27.89 -28.26 51.54
CA LEU A 34 -27.01 -28.76 52.60
C LEU A 34 -27.09 -30.30 52.67
N GLY A 35 -25.92 -30.90 52.92
CA GLY A 35 -25.82 -32.03 53.79
C GLY A 35 -25.71 -33.41 53.16
N GLY A 36 -24.62 -34.10 53.48
CA GLY A 36 -24.50 -35.57 53.38
C GLY A 36 -23.07 -36.02 53.16
N ARG A 37 -22.36 -36.41 54.22
CA ARG A 37 -21.09 -37.13 54.17
C ARG A 37 -21.37 -38.56 53.81
N GLU A 38 -20.72 -39.08 52.78
CA GLU A 38 -20.31 -40.49 52.69
C GLU A 38 -18.98 -40.58 51.92
N SER A 39 -18.03 -41.25 52.54
CA SER A 39 -16.69 -41.54 52.03
C SER A 39 -16.74 -42.67 51.02
N ALA A 40 -16.31 -42.42 49.81
CA ALA A 40 -15.92 -43.48 48.88
C ALA A 40 -14.58 -43.07 48.23
N GLU A 41 -13.54 -43.85 48.52
CA GLU A 41 -12.26 -43.77 47.82
C GLU A 41 -12.46 -44.12 46.34
N ALA A 42 -12.38 -43.11 45.49
CA ALA A 42 -12.26 -43.28 44.06
C ALA A 42 -10.82 -43.00 43.62
N GLN A 43 -10.13 -44.04 43.18
CA GLN A 43 -8.83 -43.94 42.51
C GLN A 43 -8.95 -42.99 41.31
N THR A 44 -8.41 -41.79 41.44
CA THR A 44 -8.28 -40.84 40.33
C THR A 44 -7.10 -41.25 39.45
N ASN A 45 -7.39 -42.00 38.38
CA ASN A 45 -6.54 -42.01 37.20
C ASN A 45 -6.60 -40.60 36.56
N ALA A 46 -5.76 -39.70 37.04
CA ALA A 46 -5.52 -38.41 36.40
C ALA A 46 -4.78 -38.67 35.09
N GLY A 47 -5.54 -38.94 34.03
CA GLY A 47 -5.01 -38.90 32.66
C GLY A 47 -4.36 -37.57 32.41
N LYS A 48 -3.08 -37.56 32.02
CA LYS A 48 -2.38 -36.36 31.56
C LYS A 48 -3.30 -35.59 30.59
N PRO A 49 -3.52 -34.29 30.77
CA PRO A 49 -4.38 -33.55 29.88
C PRO A 49 -3.85 -33.71 28.44
N LYS A 50 -4.67 -34.26 27.55
CA LYS A 50 -4.37 -34.33 26.13
C LYS A 50 -4.16 -32.86 25.71
N LYS A 51 -2.93 -32.49 25.33
CA LYS A 51 -2.69 -31.19 24.69
C LYS A 51 -3.60 -31.10 23.49
N VAL A 52 -4.65 -30.30 23.58
CA VAL A 52 -5.50 -29.99 22.44
C VAL A 52 -4.57 -29.38 21.40
N LYS A 53 -4.48 -29.99 20.23
CA LYS A 53 -3.64 -29.49 19.15
C LYS A 53 -4.27 -28.19 18.67
N GLU A 54 -3.54 -27.08 18.80
CA GLU A 54 -3.98 -25.75 18.36
C GLU A 54 -4.35 -25.79 16.87
N ASN A 55 -5.53 -25.29 16.53
CA ASN A 55 -5.96 -25.16 15.14
C ASN A 55 -5.45 -23.83 14.58
N LEU A 56 -4.37 -23.90 13.79
CA LEU A 56 -3.75 -22.70 13.20
C LEU A 56 -4.65 -21.99 12.20
N GLU A 57 -5.55 -22.70 11.49
CA GLU A 57 -6.48 -22.04 10.58
C GLU A 57 -7.50 -21.20 11.35
N GLU A 58 -8.02 -21.69 12.48
CA GLU A 58 -8.89 -20.89 13.34
C GLU A 58 -8.13 -19.70 13.95
N LYS A 59 -6.89 -19.92 14.39
CA LYS A 59 -6.06 -18.85 14.95
C LYS A 59 -5.81 -17.73 13.97
N PHE A 60 -5.58 -18.04 12.70
CA PHE A 60 -5.26 -17.06 11.67
C PHE A 60 -6.48 -16.71 10.79
N ALA A 61 -7.65 -17.24 11.07
CA ALA A 61 -8.87 -16.80 10.41
C ALA A 61 -9.18 -15.33 10.75
N ASN A 62 -9.52 -14.54 9.73
CA ASN A 62 -9.94 -13.14 9.88
C ASN A 62 -8.91 -12.20 10.54
N VAL A 63 -7.61 -12.53 10.56
CA VAL A 63 -6.56 -11.63 11.06
C VAL A 63 -6.00 -10.70 9.97
N SER A 64 -6.27 -11.03 8.70
CA SER A 64 -5.81 -10.28 7.54
C SER A 64 -6.73 -10.57 6.34
N PRO A 65 -6.95 -9.62 5.43
CA PRO A 65 -7.72 -9.87 4.20
C PRO A 65 -6.99 -10.79 3.22
N LYS A 66 -5.70 -11.00 3.39
CA LYS A 66 -4.82 -11.76 2.47
C LYS A 66 -4.50 -13.16 2.94
N LEU A 67 -4.19 -13.32 4.22
CA LEU A 67 -3.84 -14.62 4.79
C LEU A 67 -5.04 -15.58 4.70
N LEU A 68 -4.81 -16.79 4.25
CA LEU A 68 -5.83 -17.83 4.01
C LEU A 68 -6.90 -17.48 2.96
N THR A 69 -6.69 -16.44 2.16
CA THR A 69 -7.55 -16.05 1.05
C THR A 69 -6.77 -16.03 -0.27
N ASN A 70 -7.45 -15.77 -1.38
CA ASN A 70 -6.82 -15.57 -2.68
C ASN A 70 -6.69 -14.06 -3.03
N ASN A 71 -6.86 -13.17 -2.05
CA ASN A 71 -6.78 -11.72 -2.26
C ASN A 71 -5.34 -11.25 -2.40
N ALA A 72 -5.04 -10.44 -3.41
CA ALA A 72 -3.75 -9.79 -3.60
C ALA A 72 -3.69 -8.39 -2.97
N ASN A 73 -4.84 -7.74 -2.81
CA ASN A 73 -4.95 -6.45 -2.13
C ASN A 73 -5.33 -6.59 -0.64
N PRO A 74 -4.87 -5.66 0.20
CA PRO A 74 -3.90 -4.57 -0.07
C PRO A 74 -2.49 -5.13 -0.32
N LEU A 75 -1.56 -4.30 -0.84
CA LEU A 75 -0.19 -4.74 -1.12
C LEU A 75 0.52 -5.22 0.14
N LEU A 76 0.50 -4.42 1.19
CA LEU A 76 0.96 -4.76 2.54
C LEU A 76 -0.25 -4.85 3.46
N ASP A 77 -0.36 -5.94 4.24
CA ASP A 77 -1.48 -6.20 5.15
C ASP A 77 -1.12 -6.03 6.64
N PHE A 78 0.03 -5.46 6.92
CA PHE A 78 0.54 -5.22 8.28
C PHE A 78 0.71 -3.74 8.63
N MET A 79 0.48 -2.83 7.68
CA MET A 79 0.57 -1.39 7.88
C MET A 79 -0.34 -0.61 6.95
N PHE A 80 -0.67 0.62 7.32
CA PHE A 80 -1.43 1.57 6.52
C PHE A 80 -0.51 2.34 5.58
N THR A 81 -0.88 2.42 4.29
CA THR A 81 -0.15 3.13 3.24
C THR A 81 -1.14 3.80 2.29
N ALA A 82 -0.77 4.94 1.70
CA ALA A 82 -1.69 5.70 0.84
C ALA A 82 -0.97 6.37 -0.33
N ASP A 83 -1.75 7.02 -1.19
CA ASP A 83 -1.28 7.92 -2.26
C ASP A 83 -0.13 7.30 -3.08
N PRO A 84 -0.37 6.16 -3.75
CA PRO A 84 0.69 5.38 -4.37
C PRO A 84 1.24 6.01 -5.63
N THR A 85 2.54 5.80 -5.87
CA THR A 85 3.22 6.00 -7.15
C THR A 85 4.12 4.81 -7.43
N ALA A 86 4.48 4.59 -8.69
CA ALA A 86 5.26 3.41 -9.09
C ALA A 86 6.30 3.72 -10.16
N VAL A 87 7.42 2.98 -10.16
CA VAL A 87 8.44 3.00 -11.20
C VAL A 87 8.97 1.61 -11.47
N GLU A 88 9.12 1.25 -12.74
CA GLU A 88 9.79 0.00 -13.12
C GLU A 88 11.31 0.19 -13.09
N TYR A 89 12.00 -0.81 -12.55
CA TYR A 89 13.46 -0.90 -12.65
C TYR A 89 13.92 -2.36 -12.61
N ASN A 90 14.70 -2.75 -13.60
CA ASN A 90 15.28 -4.11 -13.71
C ASN A 90 14.24 -5.25 -13.59
N GLY A 91 13.09 -5.09 -14.22
CA GLY A 91 12.03 -6.11 -14.25
C GLY A 91 11.22 -6.24 -12.95
N ARG A 92 11.36 -5.31 -12.02
CA ARG A 92 10.55 -5.15 -10.82
C ARG A 92 9.81 -3.82 -10.85
N ILE A 93 8.62 -3.79 -10.30
CA ILE A 93 7.91 -2.55 -10.02
C ILE A 93 8.15 -2.15 -8.56
N TYR A 94 8.58 -0.91 -8.35
CA TYR A 94 8.76 -0.30 -7.04
C TYR A 94 7.60 0.67 -6.81
N VAL A 95 6.92 0.50 -5.69
CA VAL A 95 5.78 1.34 -5.28
C VAL A 95 6.16 2.10 -4.02
N TYR A 96 5.81 3.37 -4.00
CA TYR A 96 6.00 4.26 -2.87
C TYR A 96 4.65 4.81 -2.43
N GLY A 97 4.51 5.13 -1.15
CA GLY A 97 3.27 5.67 -0.64
C GLY A 97 3.45 6.49 0.63
N THR A 98 2.45 7.29 0.93
CA THR A 98 2.30 8.02 2.20
C THR A 98 2.19 7.03 3.35
N ASN A 99 2.92 7.24 4.45
CA ASN A 99 2.89 6.34 5.61
C ASN A 99 1.76 6.69 6.59
N ASP A 100 0.53 6.35 6.26
CA ASP A 100 -0.62 6.51 7.17
C ASP A 100 -0.43 5.74 8.49
N HIS A 101 0.41 4.69 8.49
CA HIS A 101 0.67 3.91 9.69
C HIS A 101 1.42 4.71 10.77
N GLN A 102 2.29 5.65 10.37
CA GLN A 102 2.96 6.56 11.30
C GLN A 102 1.95 7.43 12.06
N GLN A 103 0.93 7.95 11.37
CA GLN A 103 -0.18 8.67 12.00
C GLN A 103 -0.98 7.74 12.94
N TYR A 104 -1.29 6.51 12.48
CA TYR A 104 -2.01 5.52 13.29
C TYR A 104 -1.24 5.16 14.58
N GLU A 105 0.07 4.94 14.51
CA GLU A 105 0.90 4.66 15.69
C GLU A 105 0.90 5.83 16.68
N HIS A 106 0.80 7.07 16.19
CA HIS A 106 0.76 8.26 17.04
C HIS A 106 -0.59 8.45 17.75
N VAL A 107 -1.71 8.31 17.02
CA VAL A 107 -3.05 8.63 17.56
C VAL A 107 -3.79 7.40 18.11
N GLY A 108 -3.34 6.19 17.79
CA GLY A 108 -3.94 4.93 18.21
C GLY A 108 -5.21 4.57 17.42
N LYS A 109 -5.79 3.41 17.75
CA LYS A 109 -6.94 2.83 17.03
C LYS A 109 -8.22 3.68 17.06
N ASP A 110 -8.40 4.48 18.08
CA ASP A 110 -9.58 5.35 18.29
C ASP A 110 -9.35 6.77 17.73
N GLY A 111 -8.14 7.08 17.26
CA GLY A 111 -7.78 8.35 16.67
C GLY A 111 -8.15 8.47 15.21
N LYS A 112 -8.01 9.69 14.66
CA LYS A 112 -8.29 10.00 13.26
C LYS A 112 -7.02 10.25 12.47
N ASN A 113 -7.07 9.97 11.18
CA ASN A 113 -6.02 10.31 10.25
C ASN A 113 -6.10 11.79 9.88
N SER A 114 -5.39 12.63 10.66
CA SER A 114 -5.25 14.08 10.40
C SER A 114 -4.02 14.42 9.58
N TYR A 115 -3.21 13.42 9.22
CA TYR A 115 -1.98 13.52 8.40
C TYR A 115 -0.83 14.32 9.05
N GLU A 116 -1.03 14.91 10.22
CA GLU A 116 -0.09 15.84 10.88
C GLU A 116 1.24 15.20 11.30
N HIS A 117 1.24 13.88 11.54
CA HIS A 117 2.41 13.15 12.04
C HIS A 117 3.08 12.28 10.95
N ILE A 118 2.78 12.54 9.68
CA ILE A 118 3.37 11.76 8.58
C ILE A 118 4.62 12.46 8.06
N HIS A 119 5.78 11.87 8.36
CA HIS A 119 7.11 12.36 7.99
C HIS A 119 7.97 11.28 7.31
N THR A 120 7.32 10.19 6.89
CA THR A 120 7.99 9.07 6.22
C THR A 120 7.17 8.59 5.03
N LEU A 121 7.87 8.06 4.01
CA LEU A 121 7.25 7.39 2.87
C LEU A 121 7.60 5.90 2.93
N VAL A 122 6.66 5.05 2.52
CA VAL A 122 6.81 3.60 2.48
C VAL A 122 7.41 3.18 1.15
N MET A 123 8.33 2.21 1.16
CA MET A 123 8.89 1.58 -0.04
C MET A 123 8.56 0.10 -0.10
N MET A 124 8.06 -0.37 -1.25
CA MET A 124 7.79 -1.79 -1.50
C MET A 124 8.03 -2.12 -2.97
N SER A 125 8.28 -3.40 -3.30
CA SER A 125 8.44 -3.82 -4.70
C SER A 125 7.96 -5.23 -4.95
N THR A 126 7.69 -5.54 -6.23
CA THR A 126 7.34 -6.88 -6.69
C THR A 126 7.81 -7.14 -8.11
N ASP A 127 7.99 -8.40 -8.49
CA ASP A 127 8.17 -8.85 -9.86
C ASP A 127 7.05 -9.79 -10.33
N ASP A 128 6.12 -10.13 -9.44
CA ASP A 128 5.02 -11.06 -9.70
C ASP A 128 3.60 -10.53 -9.40
N MET A 129 3.46 -9.31 -8.85
CA MET A 129 2.23 -8.58 -8.51
C MET A 129 1.44 -9.11 -7.31
N VAL A 130 1.87 -10.19 -6.65
CA VAL A 130 1.15 -10.76 -5.49
C VAL A 130 2.03 -10.92 -4.25
N ASN A 131 3.33 -11.12 -4.41
CA ASN A 131 4.31 -11.14 -3.34
C ASN A 131 5.07 -9.82 -3.33
N TRP A 132 5.02 -9.10 -2.22
CA TRP A 132 5.57 -7.76 -2.08
C TRP A 132 6.73 -7.75 -1.09
N THR A 133 7.88 -7.27 -1.54
CA THR A 133 9.04 -7.03 -0.69
C THR A 133 8.90 -5.67 -0.03
N TYR A 134 8.91 -5.61 1.29
CA TYR A 134 8.90 -4.35 2.05
C TYR A 134 10.33 -3.85 2.23
N HIS A 135 10.64 -2.65 1.76
CA HIS A 135 11.99 -2.06 1.81
C HIS A 135 12.16 -1.02 2.93
N GLY A 136 11.21 -0.92 3.86
CA GLY A 136 11.26 0.06 4.93
C GLY A 136 10.76 1.44 4.52
N LEU A 137 11.29 2.44 5.18
CA LEU A 137 10.79 3.82 5.12
C LEU A 137 11.87 4.79 4.61
N ILE A 138 11.42 5.82 3.88
CA ILE A 138 12.21 7.03 3.62
C ILE A 138 11.88 8.03 4.73
N ASP A 139 12.85 8.35 5.56
CA ASP A 139 12.71 9.29 6.68
C ASP A 139 12.95 10.73 6.17
N THR A 140 11.89 11.40 5.73
CA THR A 140 11.98 12.77 5.19
C THR A 140 12.26 13.79 6.28
N ALA A 141 11.84 13.55 7.54
CA ALA A 141 12.20 14.44 8.64
C ALA A 141 13.71 14.52 8.87
N LYS A 142 14.41 13.41 8.60
CA LYS A 142 15.87 13.35 8.69
C LYS A 142 16.57 13.89 7.44
N LEU A 143 16.04 13.59 6.24
CA LEU A 143 16.64 13.97 4.96
C LEU A 143 16.40 15.45 4.61
N ALA A 144 15.20 15.95 4.90
CA ALA A 144 14.72 17.28 4.59
C ALA A 144 14.04 17.92 5.83
N PRO A 145 14.80 18.24 6.90
CA PRO A 145 14.26 18.71 8.18
C PRO A 145 13.53 20.07 8.09
N TRP A 146 13.62 20.75 6.99
CA TRP A 146 12.86 21.96 6.66
C TRP A 146 11.41 21.65 6.20
N SER A 147 11.14 20.41 5.76
CA SER A 147 9.82 19.95 5.32
C SER A 147 8.91 19.69 6.51
N GLN A 148 7.63 20.06 6.38
CA GLN A 148 6.64 19.88 7.45
C GLN A 148 6.13 18.43 7.51
N ASN A 149 5.78 17.86 6.35
CA ASN A 149 5.27 16.50 6.20
C ASN A 149 5.78 15.89 4.89
N SER A 150 5.51 14.60 4.70
CA SER A 150 5.72 13.92 3.42
C SER A 150 4.49 13.11 3.04
N TRP A 151 3.67 13.70 2.16
CA TRP A 151 2.48 13.08 1.62
C TRP A 151 2.62 12.84 0.12
N ALA A 152 1.73 12.02 -0.44
CA ALA A 152 1.51 11.84 -1.87
C ALA A 152 2.80 11.91 -2.72
N PRO A 153 3.62 10.85 -2.70
CA PRO A 153 4.82 10.80 -3.52
C PRO A 153 4.48 10.61 -5.00
N SER A 154 5.38 11.08 -5.88
CA SER A 154 5.39 10.76 -7.31
C SER A 154 6.82 10.49 -7.76
N ILE A 155 7.07 9.33 -8.38
CA ILE A 155 8.40 8.84 -8.75
C ILE A 155 8.58 8.74 -10.25
N THR A 156 9.76 9.07 -10.72
CA THR A 156 10.25 8.71 -12.07
C THR A 156 11.73 8.36 -12.03
N SER A 157 12.21 7.75 -13.10
CA SER A 157 13.65 7.44 -13.24
C SER A 157 14.14 7.73 -14.66
N ARG A 158 15.41 8.06 -14.78
CA ARG A 158 16.07 8.31 -16.07
C ARG A 158 17.53 7.84 -16.05
N LEU A 159 17.98 7.28 -17.16
CA LEU A 159 19.39 7.01 -17.37
C LEU A 159 20.10 8.36 -17.64
N GLU A 160 21.04 8.72 -16.79
CA GLU A 160 21.76 10.00 -16.88
C GLU A 160 23.11 9.86 -17.59
N ALA A 161 23.75 10.99 -17.88
CA ALA A 161 25.03 11.05 -18.60
C ALA A 161 26.20 10.35 -17.89
N ASP A 162 26.09 10.12 -16.58
CA ASP A 162 27.06 9.35 -15.79
C ASP A 162 26.92 7.82 -15.98
N GLY A 163 26.00 7.37 -16.82
CA GLY A 163 25.71 5.98 -17.11
C GLY A 163 24.91 5.25 -16.03
N LYS A 164 24.38 5.98 -15.03
CA LYS A 164 23.54 5.43 -13.97
C LYS A 164 22.08 5.83 -14.17
N THR A 165 21.18 4.98 -13.71
CA THR A 165 19.78 5.37 -13.56
C THR A 165 19.63 6.20 -12.30
N HIS A 166 19.10 7.41 -12.45
CA HIS A 166 18.73 8.28 -11.34
C HIS A 166 17.24 8.22 -11.11
N PHE A 167 16.85 8.24 -9.85
CA PHE A 167 15.47 8.23 -9.38
C PHE A 167 15.17 9.61 -8.78
N TYR A 168 14.01 10.15 -9.15
CA TYR A 168 13.52 11.45 -8.71
C TYR A 168 12.17 11.23 -8.04
N LEU A 169 12.12 11.39 -6.71
CA LEU A 169 10.92 11.19 -5.90
C LEU A 169 10.42 12.53 -5.39
N TYR A 170 9.37 13.03 -6.02
CA TYR A 170 8.68 14.24 -5.58
C TYR A 170 7.67 13.85 -4.50
N TYR A 171 7.40 14.76 -3.56
CA TYR A 171 6.40 14.53 -2.53
C TYR A 171 5.77 15.85 -2.06
N SER A 172 4.57 15.79 -1.53
CA SER A 172 3.87 16.93 -0.94
C SER A 172 4.49 17.31 0.40
N ASN A 173 5.01 18.51 0.52
CA ASN A 173 5.36 19.13 1.79
C ASN A 173 4.11 19.77 2.40
N SER A 174 3.23 18.98 3.03
CA SER A 174 1.89 19.43 3.39
C SER A 174 1.16 20.07 2.19
N GLY A 175 0.27 21.02 2.41
CA GLY A 175 -0.35 21.84 1.37
C GLY A 175 0.45 23.08 0.97
N VAL A 176 1.73 23.21 1.34
CA VAL A 176 2.52 24.42 1.13
C VAL A 176 3.45 24.37 -0.08
N GLY A 177 3.76 23.19 -0.57
CA GLY A 177 4.63 22.98 -1.72
C GLY A 177 4.90 21.52 -2.02
N SER A 178 5.69 21.28 -3.07
CA SER A 178 6.23 19.97 -3.39
C SER A 178 7.75 20.00 -3.31
N ALA A 179 8.33 18.95 -2.71
CA ALA A 179 9.76 18.75 -2.56
C ALA A 179 10.24 17.61 -3.48
N VAL A 180 11.56 17.40 -3.61
CA VAL A 180 12.14 16.32 -4.39
C VAL A 180 13.32 15.68 -3.65
N LEU A 181 13.38 14.36 -3.68
CA LEU A 181 14.52 13.56 -3.27
C LEU A 181 15.12 12.86 -4.48
N THR A 182 16.43 12.58 -4.43
CA THR A 182 17.16 11.88 -5.49
C THR A 182 17.93 10.67 -4.95
N SER A 183 18.10 9.67 -5.81
CA SER A 183 18.92 8.47 -5.52
C SER A 183 19.40 7.84 -6.83
N THR A 184 20.43 7.00 -6.75
CA THR A 184 20.85 6.09 -7.85
C THR A 184 20.38 4.65 -7.65
N SER A 185 19.52 4.44 -6.66
CA SER A 185 18.89 3.14 -6.38
C SER A 185 17.41 3.35 -6.03
N PRO A 186 16.50 2.47 -6.43
CA PRO A 186 15.08 2.62 -6.11
C PRO A 186 14.76 2.51 -4.60
N VAL A 187 15.67 1.95 -3.81
CA VAL A 187 15.52 1.85 -2.36
C VAL A 187 16.40 2.83 -1.58
N GLY A 188 17.13 3.70 -2.27
CA GLY A 188 18.03 4.66 -1.65
C GLY A 188 19.50 4.18 -1.63
N PRO A 189 20.41 4.88 -0.91
CA PRO A 189 20.09 6.01 -0.04
C PRO A 189 19.57 7.23 -0.81
N TRP A 190 18.59 7.90 -0.20
CA TRP A 190 17.98 9.12 -0.73
C TRP A 190 18.69 10.36 -0.21
N SER A 191 18.65 11.45 -0.98
CA SER A 191 19.19 12.75 -0.60
C SER A 191 18.25 13.87 -1.03
N ASP A 192 18.25 14.98 -0.27
CA ASP A 192 17.57 16.22 -0.64
C ASP A 192 18.57 17.12 -1.39
N PRO A 193 18.39 17.32 -2.71
CA PRO A 193 19.32 18.12 -3.51
C PRO A 193 19.11 19.61 -3.39
N LEU A 194 17.94 20.08 -2.89
CA LEU A 194 17.54 21.49 -2.95
C LEU A 194 17.49 22.17 -1.59
N GLY A 195 17.20 21.48 -0.50
CA GLY A 195 16.97 22.09 0.81
C GLY A 195 15.75 23.02 0.84
N LYS A 196 14.81 22.89 -0.12
CA LYS A 196 13.58 23.67 -0.25
C LYS A 196 12.59 22.99 -1.19
N ASN A 197 11.36 23.52 -1.26
CA ASN A 197 10.40 23.09 -2.28
C ASN A 197 10.91 23.38 -3.70
N ILE A 198 10.62 22.50 -4.64
CA ILE A 198 10.79 22.76 -6.07
C ILE A 198 9.67 23.66 -6.60
N VAL A 199 8.45 23.50 -6.08
CA VAL A 199 7.31 24.38 -6.34
C VAL A 199 6.62 24.75 -5.02
N ASP A 200 6.32 26.04 -4.88
CA ASP A 200 5.48 26.61 -3.83
C ASP A 200 4.91 27.94 -4.33
N ARG A 201 4.15 28.65 -3.48
CA ARG A 201 3.52 29.92 -3.87
C ARG A 201 4.49 31.07 -4.17
N SER A 202 5.78 30.93 -3.92
CA SER A 202 6.80 31.92 -4.33
C SER A 202 7.18 31.83 -5.81
N VAL A 203 6.88 30.70 -6.46
CA VAL A 203 7.14 30.49 -7.88
C VAL A 203 6.08 31.22 -8.70
N PRO A 204 6.47 32.09 -9.69
CA PRO A 204 5.53 32.76 -10.56
C PRO A 204 4.57 31.79 -11.28
N GLY A 205 3.28 32.09 -11.30
CA GLY A 205 2.22 31.25 -11.87
C GLY A 205 1.69 30.15 -10.94
N VAL A 206 2.26 29.98 -9.76
CA VAL A 206 1.73 29.07 -8.72
C VAL A 206 0.75 29.83 -7.83
N ASP A 207 -0.44 30.07 -8.38
CA ASP A 207 -1.55 30.80 -7.76
C ASP A 207 -2.71 29.87 -7.32
N CYS A 208 -2.45 28.55 -7.18
CA CYS A 208 -3.40 27.58 -6.64
C CYS A 208 -3.44 27.59 -5.09
N GLU A 209 -4.55 27.09 -4.53
CA GLU A 209 -4.74 27.05 -3.06
C GLU A 209 -3.67 26.22 -2.35
N ALA A 210 -3.35 25.04 -2.88
CA ALA A 210 -2.32 24.14 -2.37
C ALA A 210 -1.46 23.61 -3.52
N PRO A 211 -0.17 24.01 -3.64
CA PRO A 211 0.76 23.49 -4.65
C PRO A 211 1.36 22.14 -4.25
N PHE A 212 0.51 21.15 -4.00
CA PHE A 212 0.87 19.83 -3.50
C PHE A 212 0.43 18.71 -4.49
N ASP A 213 0.49 17.44 -4.10
CA ASP A 213 0.15 16.26 -4.90
C ASP A 213 0.84 16.28 -6.28
N PRO A 214 2.17 16.16 -6.28
CA PRO A 214 2.93 16.17 -7.53
C PRO A 214 2.63 14.92 -8.36
N GLY A 215 2.54 15.08 -9.68
CA GLY A 215 2.50 14.00 -10.66
C GLY A 215 3.62 14.19 -11.69
N VAL A 216 4.58 13.28 -11.76
CA VAL A 216 5.75 13.40 -12.64
C VAL A 216 5.73 12.36 -13.76
N VAL A 217 6.10 12.78 -14.97
CA VAL A 217 6.34 11.90 -16.11
C VAL A 217 7.53 12.39 -16.93
N ILE A 218 8.20 11.48 -17.60
CA ILE A 218 9.21 11.78 -18.64
C ILE A 218 8.61 11.43 -19.99
N ASP A 219 8.67 12.37 -20.95
CA ASP A 219 8.20 12.16 -22.32
C ASP A 219 9.21 11.36 -23.17
N ASP A 220 8.85 11.07 -24.42
CA ASP A 220 9.68 10.32 -25.37
C ASP A 220 10.97 11.03 -25.79
N LYS A 221 11.14 12.31 -25.44
CA LYS A 221 12.35 13.11 -25.67
C LYS A 221 13.23 13.19 -24.42
N GLY A 222 12.86 12.50 -23.34
CA GLY A 222 13.56 12.52 -22.07
C GLY A 222 13.31 13.79 -21.24
N THR A 223 12.29 14.57 -21.58
CA THR A 223 11.92 15.79 -20.83
C THR A 223 11.01 15.43 -19.66
N GLY A 224 11.34 15.92 -18.48
CA GLY A 224 10.49 15.81 -17.31
C GLY A 224 9.35 16.82 -17.30
N TRP A 225 8.19 16.41 -16.82
CA TRP A 225 7.00 17.21 -16.64
C TRP A 225 6.44 16.97 -15.25
N LEU A 226 6.00 18.02 -14.58
CA LEU A 226 5.45 17.98 -13.23
C LEU A 226 4.08 18.66 -13.21
N THR A 227 3.07 17.92 -12.78
CA THR A 227 1.76 18.47 -12.40
C THR A 227 1.67 18.58 -10.89
N PHE A 228 0.84 19.49 -10.42
CA PHE A 228 0.57 19.68 -9.00
C PHE A 228 -0.67 20.55 -8.81
N GLY A 229 -1.19 20.55 -7.61
CA GLY A 229 -2.29 21.44 -7.22
C GLY A 229 -3.31 20.76 -6.36
N GLY A 230 -4.14 21.57 -5.74
CA GLY A 230 -5.24 21.15 -4.91
C GLY A 230 -5.89 22.34 -4.22
N GLY A 231 -6.89 22.06 -3.43
CA GLY A 231 -7.59 23.11 -2.70
C GLY A 231 -8.81 22.60 -1.97
N THR A 232 -9.57 23.55 -1.44
CA THR A 232 -10.84 23.26 -0.80
C THR A 232 -11.85 22.78 -1.84
N PRO A 233 -12.59 21.68 -1.58
CA PRO A 233 -13.66 21.24 -2.47
C PRO A 233 -14.67 22.35 -2.73
N LYS A 234 -15.07 22.52 -4.00
CA LYS A 234 -15.98 23.57 -4.45
C LYS A 234 -16.96 23.02 -5.47
N THR A 235 -18.16 23.57 -5.46
CA THR A 235 -19.19 23.29 -6.48
C THR A 235 -18.83 23.86 -7.86
N LYS A 236 -17.91 24.79 -7.90
CA LYS A 236 -17.45 25.46 -9.13
C LYS A 236 -16.94 24.46 -10.17
N TYR A 237 -17.48 24.55 -11.38
CA TYR A 237 -17.13 23.69 -12.51
C TYR A 237 -15.62 23.76 -12.82
N MET A 238 -15.04 24.96 -12.88
CA MET A 238 -13.60 25.17 -13.09
C MET A 238 -12.99 25.82 -11.83
N PRO A 239 -12.43 25.04 -10.88
CA PRO A 239 -11.87 25.60 -9.65
C PRO A 239 -10.54 26.31 -9.84
N ASP A 240 -9.83 26.06 -10.95
CA ASP A 240 -8.57 26.72 -11.34
C ASP A 240 -7.38 26.46 -10.39
N ASN A 241 -7.31 25.24 -9.84
CA ASN A 241 -6.27 24.86 -8.86
C ASN A 241 -5.25 23.83 -9.40
N SER A 242 -5.35 23.37 -10.65
CA SER A 242 -4.41 22.42 -11.24
C SER A 242 -3.36 23.11 -12.13
N ARG A 243 -2.11 22.66 -12.01
CA ARG A 243 -0.93 23.24 -12.68
C ARG A 243 -0.07 22.18 -13.34
N ILE A 244 0.66 22.61 -14.39
CA ILE A 244 1.71 21.84 -15.04
C ILE A 244 2.90 22.72 -15.36
N VAL A 245 4.11 22.15 -15.26
CA VAL A 245 5.35 22.81 -15.60
C VAL A 245 6.33 21.82 -16.23
N LYS A 246 7.18 22.31 -17.13
CA LYS A 246 8.31 21.57 -17.66
C LYS A 246 9.47 21.64 -16.68
N LEU A 247 10.07 20.49 -16.37
CA LEU A 247 11.26 20.41 -15.54
C LEU A 247 12.53 20.75 -16.33
N GLY A 248 13.54 21.24 -15.62
CA GLY A 248 14.88 21.42 -16.16
C GLY A 248 15.53 20.09 -16.52
N ALA A 249 16.63 20.17 -17.26
CA ALA A 249 17.40 18.97 -17.65
C ALA A 249 17.94 18.18 -16.44
N ASP A 250 18.07 18.84 -15.29
CA ASP A 250 18.50 18.26 -14.01
C ASP A 250 17.37 17.59 -13.23
N MET A 251 16.12 17.69 -13.69
CA MET A 251 14.91 17.16 -13.04
C MET A 251 14.60 17.77 -11.65
N ILE A 252 15.35 18.78 -11.22
CA ILE A 252 15.23 19.44 -9.91
C ILE A 252 15.08 20.95 -10.01
N SER A 253 14.95 21.48 -11.21
CA SER A 253 14.64 22.88 -11.52
C SER A 253 13.45 22.99 -12.50
N LEU A 254 12.93 24.20 -12.68
CA LEU A 254 11.85 24.50 -13.63
C LEU A 254 12.43 25.14 -14.90
N ALA A 255 11.95 24.70 -16.07
CA ALA A 255 12.46 25.12 -17.38
C ALA A 255 11.50 26.06 -18.16
N CYS A 256 10.31 26.34 -17.64
CA CYS A 256 9.34 27.23 -18.26
C CYS A 256 8.40 27.84 -17.21
N ASP A 257 7.54 28.75 -17.64
CA ASP A 257 6.44 29.25 -16.81
C ASP A 257 5.44 28.16 -16.50
N VAL A 258 4.81 28.27 -15.34
CA VAL A 258 3.77 27.35 -14.89
C VAL A 258 2.49 27.61 -15.67
N ALA A 259 1.91 26.56 -16.26
CA ALA A 259 0.66 26.61 -17.00
C ALA A 259 -0.50 26.02 -16.20
N LYS A 260 -1.74 26.40 -16.54
CA LYS A 260 -2.96 25.90 -15.93
C LYS A 260 -3.49 24.68 -16.68
N ILE A 261 -4.04 23.71 -15.95
CA ILE A 261 -4.85 22.64 -16.50
C ILE A 261 -6.31 22.93 -16.13
N PRO A 262 -7.22 23.14 -17.11
CA PRO A 262 -8.62 23.44 -16.85
C PRO A 262 -9.41 22.17 -16.50
N ALA A 263 -9.09 21.53 -15.37
CA ALA A 263 -9.66 20.27 -14.94
C ALA A 263 -11.04 20.48 -14.25
N PRO A 264 -12.14 19.94 -14.83
CA PRO A 264 -13.47 20.11 -14.28
C PRO A 264 -13.59 19.49 -12.88
N TYR A 265 -14.12 20.25 -11.93
CA TYR A 265 -14.34 19.83 -10.54
C TYR A 265 -13.08 19.29 -9.86
N PHE A 266 -11.91 19.72 -10.30
CA PHE A 266 -10.63 19.33 -9.71
C PHE A 266 -10.60 19.60 -8.20
N PHE A 267 -10.13 18.60 -7.44
CA PHE A 267 -9.89 18.73 -6.01
C PHE A 267 -8.42 18.55 -5.67
N GLU A 268 -7.83 17.39 -5.99
CA GLU A 268 -6.46 17.02 -5.62
C GLU A 268 -5.97 15.81 -6.43
N ALA A 269 -4.87 15.17 -5.98
CA ALA A 269 -4.34 13.91 -6.50
C ALA A 269 -3.95 13.97 -7.97
N SER A 270 -3.12 14.94 -8.32
CA SER A 270 -2.55 15.08 -9.66
C SER A 270 -1.65 13.91 -10.00
N ASP A 271 -1.85 13.31 -11.17
CA ASP A 271 -0.90 12.36 -11.75
C ASP A 271 -0.81 12.56 -13.27
N LEU A 272 0.31 12.17 -13.88
CA LEU A 272 0.59 12.44 -15.28
C LEU A 272 1.22 11.23 -15.96
N ASN A 273 0.68 10.85 -17.09
CA ASN A 273 1.21 9.80 -17.97
C ASN A 273 1.50 10.37 -19.36
N PHE A 274 2.47 9.79 -20.06
CA PHE A 274 2.75 10.07 -21.47
C PHE A 274 2.54 8.79 -22.27
N ILE A 275 1.49 8.76 -23.10
CA ILE A 275 1.07 7.58 -23.83
C ILE A 275 0.93 7.98 -25.31
N ASN A 276 1.70 7.33 -26.18
CA ASN A 276 1.64 7.53 -27.63
C ASN A 276 1.62 9.01 -28.05
N GLY A 277 2.60 9.78 -27.57
CA GLY A 277 2.75 11.21 -27.89
C GLY A 277 1.68 12.13 -27.29
N THR A 278 0.97 11.65 -26.27
CA THR A 278 -0.12 12.39 -25.61
C THR A 278 0.05 12.36 -24.10
N TRP A 279 -0.07 13.52 -23.46
CA TRP A 279 -0.15 13.62 -22.01
C TRP A 279 -1.56 13.24 -21.55
N ALA A 280 -1.65 12.28 -20.63
CA ALA A 280 -2.87 11.92 -19.93
C ALA A 280 -2.76 12.36 -18.48
N TYR A 281 -3.50 13.38 -18.12
CA TYR A 281 -3.57 13.94 -16.77
C TYR A 281 -4.73 13.33 -16.03
N THR A 282 -4.47 12.75 -14.87
CA THR A 282 -5.48 12.13 -14.00
C THR A 282 -5.58 12.89 -12.68
N TYR A 283 -6.78 12.92 -12.09
CA TYR A 283 -7.03 13.70 -10.89
C TYR A 283 -8.28 13.24 -10.13
N ASN A 284 -8.36 13.54 -8.85
CA ASN A 284 -9.54 13.32 -8.01
C ASN A 284 -10.50 14.52 -8.11
N THR A 285 -11.77 14.23 -8.32
CA THR A 285 -12.83 15.25 -8.35
C THR A 285 -13.38 15.49 -6.96
N SER A 286 -13.87 16.72 -6.69
CA SER A 286 -14.45 17.10 -5.41
C SER A 286 -15.69 16.25 -5.06
N TRP A 287 -16.07 16.23 -3.79
CA TRP A 287 -17.31 15.57 -3.33
C TRP A 287 -18.55 16.46 -3.39
N GLU A 288 -18.39 17.71 -3.86
CA GLU A 288 -19.47 18.66 -3.98
C GLU A 288 -20.42 18.32 -5.12
N GLN A 289 -21.64 18.85 -5.08
CA GLN A 289 -22.66 18.63 -6.10
C GLN A 289 -22.24 19.24 -7.45
N ARG A 290 -22.47 18.52 -8.56
CA ARG A 290 -22.20 18.99 -9.92
C ARG A 290 -23.32 19.90 -10.39
N THR A 291 -23.04 21.20 -10.47
CA THR A 291 -24.01 22.24 -10.83
C THR A 291 -23.99 22.60 -12.33
N GLU A 292 -22.83 22.43 -12.98
CA GLU A 292 -22.61 22.80 -14.38
C GLU A 292 -21.97 21.63 -15.12
N TRP A 293 -22.41 21.37 -16.37
CA TRP A 293 -21.74 20.39 -17.24
C TRP A 293 -22.03 20.72 -18.71
N PRO A 294 -21.04 21.19 -19.48
CA PRO A 294 -21.24 21.67 -20.85
C PRO A 294 -21.28 20.55 -21.89
N TYR A 295 -20.92 19.31 -21.53
CA TYR A 295 -20.83 18.21 -22.47
C TYR A 295 -22.13 17.39 -22.47
N THR A 296 -22.58 16.98 -23.67
CA THR A 296 -23.76 16.14 -23.85
C THR A 296 -23.47 14.68 -24.12
N ASN A 297 -22.25 14.37 -24.59
CA ASN A 297 -21.83 13.03 -25.02
C ASN A 297 -20.83 12.36 -24.07
N ILE A 298 -20.46 13.00 -22.99
CA ILE A 298 -19.51 12.52 -22.00
C ILE A 298 -20.16 12.72 -20.63
N ASP A 299 -20.12 11.71 -19.80
CA ASP A 299 -20.68 11.79 -18.45
C ASP A 299 -19.92 12.82 -17.59
N LYS A 300 -20.66 13.56 -16.77
CA LYS A 300 -20.05 14.47 -15.82
C LYS A 300 -19.26 13.69 -14.78
N PRO A 301 -18.16 14.27 -14.23
CA PRO A 301 -17.43 13.67 -13.14
C PRO A 301 -18.36 13.34 -11.97
N THR A 302 -18.33 12.11 -11.48
CA THR A 302 -19.03 11.73 -10.25
C THR A 302 -18.28 12.28 -9.04
N GLN A 303 -18.93 12.29 -7.86
CA GLN A 303 -18.27 12.78 -6.63
C GLN A 303 -17.14 11.85 -6.22
N CYS A 304 -16.03 12.42 -5.76
CA CYS A 304 -14.84 11.68 -5.29
C CYS A 304 -14.37 10.61 -6.27
N SER A 305 -14.54 10.80 -7.58
CA SER A 305 -14.08 9.86 -8.59
C SER A 305 -12.77 10.32 -9.21
N MET A 306 -12.07 9.39 -9.83
CA MET A 306 -10.90 9.71 -10.62
C MET A 306 -11.32 9.97 -12.06
N SER A 307 -10.97 11.15 -12.54
CA SER A 307 -11.23 11.61 -13.92
C SER A 307 -9.92 11.88 -14.64
N TYR A 308 -9.96 11.91 -15.98
CA TYR A 308 -8.76 12.22 -16.76
C TYR A 308 -9.02 13.16 -17.93
N MET A 309 -7.96 13.84 -18.33
CA MET A 309 -7.87 14.72 -19.47
C MET A 309 -6.69 14.34 -20.36
N THR A 310 -6.73 14.72 -21.63
CA THR A 310 -5.61 14.51 -22.55
C THR A 310 -5.23 15.79 -23.29
N SER A 311 -3.93 15.92 -23.60
CA SER A 311 -3.37 17.02 -24.39
C SER A 311 -2.18 16.56 -25.22
N LYS A 312 -1.96 17.19 -26.38
CA LYS A 312 -0.73 17.07 -27.18
C LYS A 312 0.21 18.27 -27.03
N THR A 313 -0.24 19.33 -26.36
CA THR A 313 0.52 20.58 -26.11
C THR A 313 0.23 21.07 -24.70
N PRO A 314 0.79 20.41 -23.66
CA PRO A 314 0.30 20.47 -22.27
C PRO A 314 0.45 21.86 -21.63
N LEU A 315 1.31 22.73 -22.14
CA LEU A 315 1.43 24.13 -21.67
C LEU A 315 0.35 25.06 -22.24
N ASN A 316 -0.44 24.61 -23.23
CA ASN A 316 -1.58 25.36 -23.74
C ASN A 316 -2.87 24.91 -23.02
N PRO A 317 -3.48 25.72 -22.15
CA PRO A 317 -4.69 25.34 -21.42
C PRO A 317 -5.85 24.91 -22.35
N ASP A 318 -5.99 25.53 -23.52
CA ASP A 318 -7.07 25.24 -24.47
C ASP A 318 -6.93 23.89 -25.19
N SER A 319 -5.75 23.26 -25.08
CA SER A 319 -5.48 21.96 -25.70
C SER A 319 -5.99 20.77 -24.87
N TRP A 320 -6.27 20.98 -23.61
CA TRP A 320 -6.73 19.92 -22.71
C TRP A 320 -8.19 19.54 -23.00
N LYS A 321 -8.41 18.26 -23.17
CA LYS A 321 -9.75 17.69 -23.42
C LYS A 321 -10.12 16.76 -22.29
N TYR A 322 -11.22 17.03 -21.62
CA TYR A 322 -11.81 16.09 -20.67
C TYR A 322 -12.26 14.82 -21.42
N ARG A 323 -11.96 13.66 -20.84
CA ARG A 323 -12.23 12.36 -21.45
C ARG A 323 -13.37 11.63 -20.76
N ASP A 324 -13.20 11.30 -19.50
CA ASP A 324 -14.21 10.60 -18.69
C ASP A 324 -13.71 10.38 -17.26
N ASN A 325 -14.55 9.74 -16.42
CA ASN A 325 -14.13 9.04 -15.22
C ASN A 325 -13.47 7.72 -15.63
N TYR A 326 -12.41 7.32 -14.93
CA TYR A 326 -11.70 6.08 -15.26
C TYR A 326 -11.51 5.13 -14.07
N PHE A 327 -11.81 5.58 -12.84
CA PHE A 327 -11.78 4.74 -11.66
C PHE A 327 -12.89 5.11 -10.68
N LYS A 328 -13.68 4.10 -10.29
CA LYS A 328 -14.81 4.30 -9.37
C LYS A 328 -14.33 4.61 -7.97
N ASN A 329 -15.08 5.45 -7.25
CA ASN A 329 -14.84 5.62 -5.84
C ASN A 329 -14.90 4.28 -5.09
N THR A 330 -14.00 4.09 -4.14
CA THR A 330 -13.90 2.84 -3.38
C THR A 330 -15.13 2.56 -2.53
N GLY A 331 -15.86 3.61 -2.10
CA GLY A 331 -17.15 3.50 -1.43
C GLY A 331 -18.26 2.93 -2.31
N ASP A 332 -18.26 3.22 -3.61
CA ASP A 332 -19.26 2.71 -4.55
C ASP A 332 -19.11 1.20 -4.83
N VAL A 333 -17.98 0.62 -4.48
CA VAL A 333 -17.65 -0.80 -4.68
C VAL A 333 -17.43 -1.56 -3.35
N ASN A 334 -17.81 -0.96 -2.23
CA ASN A 334 -17.74 -1.54 -0.88
C ASN A 334 -16.30 -1.92 -0.43
N VAL A 335 -15.32 -1.13 -0.83
CA VAL A 335 -13.93 -1.26 -0.34
C VAL A 335 -13.55 -0.03 0.50
N GLY A 336 -14.35 0.23 1.51
CA GLY A 336 -14.27 1.39 2.39
C GLY A 336 -15.43 2.37 2.21
N PRO A 337 -15.42 3.51 2.90
CA PRO A 337 -16.41 4.58 2.75
C PRO A 337 -16.16 5.40 1.48
N LEU A 338 -17.14 6.23 1.10
CA LEU A 338 -16.96 7.27 0.10
C LEU A 338 -15.96 8.30 0.63
N THR A 339 -14.84 8.48 -0.06
CA THR A 339 -13.74 9.38 0.33
C THR A 339 -12.94 9.78 -0.91
N ASN A 340 -11.98 10.71 -0.76
CA ASN A 340 -11.01 11.00 -1.81
C ASN A 340 -10.22 9.74 -2.22
N ASN A 341 -9.65 9.78 -3.40
CA ASN A 341 -8.77 8.74 -3.91
C ASN A 341 -7.52 9.39 -4.50
N HIS A 342 -6.46 8.61 -4.61
CA HIS A 342 -5.23 8.96 -5.31
C HIS A 342 -4.81 7.76 -6.12
N THR A 343 -4.58 7.96 -7.41
CA THR A 343 -4.25 6.86 -8.32
C THR A 343 -2.98 7.16 -9.10
N HIS A 344 -2.27 6.10 -9.46
CA HIS A 344 -1.15 6.15 -10.39
C HIS A 344 -1.31 5.04 -11.43
N LEU A 345 -1.41 5.42 -12.70
CA LEU A 345 -1.46 4.50 -13.84
C LEU A 345 -0.04 4.22 -14.32
N PHE A 346 0.33 2.94 -14.46
CA PHE A 346 1.65 2.53 -14.92
C PHE A 346 1.59 1.29 -15.80
N LYS A 347 2.62 1.09 -16.63
CA LYS A 347 2.79 -0.10 -17.46
C LYS A 347 3.86 -1.00 -16.85
N PHE A 348 3.59 -2.31 -16.78
CA PHE A 348 4.54 -3.31 -16.32
C PHE A 348 4.35 -4.61 -17.10
N LYS A 349 5.43 -5.14 -17.67
CA LYS A 349 5.40 -6.37 -18.50
C LYS A 349 4.25 -6.36 -19.52
N GLU A 350 4.19 -5.30 -20.32
CA GLU A 350 3.21 -5.06 -21.39
C GLU A 350 1.74 -4.90 -20.98
N LYS A 351 1.46 -4.84 -19.68
CA LYS A 351 0.12 -4.59 -19.16
C LYS A 351 0.06 -3.28 -18.40
N TYR A 352 -1.13 -2.65 -18.43
CA TYR A 352 -1.41 -1.50 -17.59
C TYR A 352 -1.99 -1.91 -16.25
N TYR A 353 -1.58 -1.19 -15.23
CA TYR A 353 -2.06 -1.33 -13.87
C TYR A 353 -2.35 0.04 -13.30
N ILE A 354 -3.27 0.09 -12.36
CA ILE A 354 -3.54 1.25 -11.54
C ILE A 354 -3.24 0.93 -10.09
N ALA A 355 -2.35 1.69 -9.47
CA ALA A 355 -2.22 1.74 -8.03
C ALA A 355 -3.18 2.81 -7.48
N TYR A 356 -3.80 2.54 -6.35
CA TYR A 356 -4.77 3.43 -5.70
C TYR A 356 -4.79 3.15 -4.20
N HIS A 357 -5.48 4.00 -3.43
CA HIS A 357 -5.71 3.67 -2.03
C HIS A 357 -7.19 3.38 -1.73
N ALA A 358 -7.42 2.54 -0.71
CA ALA A 358 -8.71 2.22 -0.13
C ALA A 358 -8.55 1.88 1.35
N MET A 359 -9.63 1.66 2.08
CA MET A 359 -9.57 1.38 3.52
C MET A 359 -9.71 -0.13 3.81
N TYR A 360 -8.76 -0.92 3.34
CA TYR A 360 -8.78 -2.39 3.41
C TYR A 360 -8.62 -2.96 4.82
N LEU A 361 -7.83 -2.31 5.68
CA LEU A 361 -7.37 -2.88 6.96
C LEU A 361 -8.07 -2.30 8.18
N GLN A 362 -8.96 -1.32 8.05
CA GLN A 362 -9.55 -0.66 9.21
C GLN A 362 -10.24 -1.65 10.17
N ASP A 363 -11.04 -2.57 9.66
CA ASP A 363 -11.73 -3.57 10.48
C ASP A 363 -10.76 -4.55 11.15
N TYR A 364 -9.67 -4.93 10.46
CA TYR A 364 -8.63 -5.83 10.98
C TYR A 364 -7.76 -5.18 12.08
N PHE A 365 -7.58 -3.88 12.03
CA PHE A 365 -6.87 -3.09 13.04
C PHE A 365 -7.82 -2.52 14.11
N GLY A 366 -9.13 -2.75 13.96
CA GLY A 366 -10.15 -2.28 14.90
C GLY A 366 -10.25 -0.75 14.96
N THR A 367 -10.04 -0.07 13.84
CA THR A 367 -10.10 1.40 13.74
C THR A 367 -11.16 1.86 12.73
N LYS A 368 -11.61 3.09 12.88
CA LYS A 368 -12.46 3.83 11.91
C LYS A 368 -11.90 5.22 11.62
N GLY A 369 -10.62 5.40 11.84
CA GLY A 369 -9.95 6.70 11.78
C GLY A 369 -9.67 7.24 10.38
N GLY A 370 -10.01 6.51 9.29
CA GLY A 370 -9.74 6.94 7.92
C GLY A 370 -8.34 6.58 7.42
N PHE A 371 -7.73 5.53 7.97
CA PHE A 371 -6.40 5.06 7.55
C PHE A 371 -6.50 4.22 6.28
N ARG A 372 -5.69 4.55 5.29
CA ARG A 372 -5.76 4.05 3.92
C ARG A 372 -4.76 2.92 3.67
N ASN A 373 -4.98 2.15 2.60
CA ASN A 373 -4.06 1.10 2.15
C ASN A 373 -3.98 1.08 0.63
N VAL A 374 -2.78 0.86 0.12
CA VAL A 374 -2.54 0.74 -1.32
C VAL A 374 -3.03 -0.60 -1.84
N GLY A 375 -3.77 -0.56 -2.94
CA GLY A 375 -4.16 -1.69 -3.77
C GLY A 375 -3.75 -1.46 -5.23
N ILE A 376 -3.75 -2.52 -6.03
CA ILE A 376 -3.48 -2.49 -7.48
C ILE A 376 -4.54 -3.30 -8.22
N GLU A 377 -4.94 -2.81 -9.41
CA GLU A 377 -5.76 -3.55 -10.38
C GLU A 377 -5.13 -3.53 -11.77
N GLU A 378 -5.38 -4.56 -12.56
CA GLU A 378 -5.05 -4.56 -13.98
C GLU A 378 -6.05 -3.68 -14.73
N MET A 379 -5.56 -2.85 -15.66
CA MET A 379 -6.34 -1.89 -16.43
C MET A 379 -6.25 -2.17 -17.92
N GLN A 380 -7.30 -1.81 -18.66
CA GLN A 380 -7.29 -1.80 -20.11
C GLN A 380 -7.09 -0.37 -20.61
N VAL A 381 -6.08 -0.16 -21.43
CA VAL A 381 -5.77 1.13 -22.06
C VAL A 381 -5.62 0.93 -23.55
N ASP A 382 -6.42 1.67 -24.33
CA ASP A 382 -6.20 1.82 -25.76
C ASP A 382 -5.15 2.92 -25.97
N GLU A 383 -3.91 2.51 -26.25
CA GLU A 383 -2.79 3.45 -26.41
C GLU A 383 -2.95 4.34 -27.66
N GLU A 384 -3.61 3.88 -28.73
CA GLU A 384 -3.78 4.64 -29.96
C GLU A 384 -4.66 5.88 -29.73
N ASN A 385 -5.78 5.69 -29.03
CA ASN A 385 -6.76 6.75 -28.76
C ASN A 385 -6.60 7.36 -27.35
N VAL A 386 -5.67 6.84 -26.54
CA VAL A 386 -5.46 7.18 -25.13
C VAL A 386 -6.78 7.09 -24.37
N ASN A 387 -7.43 5.91 -24.50
CA ASN A 387 -8.69 5.64 -23.84
C ASN A 387 -8.48 4.67 -22.68
N ILE A 388 -8.72 5.14 -21.45
CA ILE A 388 -8.54 4.39 -20.21
C ILE A 388 -9.90 3.84 -19.80
N SER A 389 -10.04 2.51 -19.75
CA SER A 389 -11.29 1.86 -19.34
C SER A 389 -11.58 2.04 -17.86
N MET A 390 -12.88 2.02 -17.50
CA MET A 390 -13.31 2.15 -16.12
C MET A 390 -12.81 1.00 -15.23
N GLY A 391 -11.99 1.32 -14.25
CA GLY A 391 -11.52 0.42 -13.20
C GLY A 391 -12.33 0.51 -11.90
N LYS A 392 -12.09 -0.41 -11.00
CA LYS A 392 -12.69 -0.44 -9.66
C LYS A 392 -11.80 -1.17 -8.66
N ALA A 393 -11.81 -0.74 -7.41
CA ALA A 393 -11.12 -1.39 -6.31
C ALA A 393 -11.70 -2.79 -6.02
N THR A 394 -10.83 -3.75 -5.72
CA THR A 394 -11.23 -5.09 -5.25
C THR A 394 -10.26 -5.61 -4.19
N PHE A 395 -10.70 -6.55 -3.35
CA PHE A 395 -9.79 -7.34 -2.52
C PHE A 395 -8.97 -8.34 -3.34
N LYS A 396 -9.54 -8.83 -4.45
CA LYS A 396 -8.91 -9.83 -5.30
C LYS A 396 -7.57 -9.33 -5.86
N GLY A 397 -7.55 -8.10 -6.41
CA GLY A 397 -6.37 -7.52 -7.05
C GLY A 397 -5.91 -8.27 -8.30
N PRO A 398 -4.68 -8.00 -8.79
CA PRO A 398 -4.13 -8.62 -9.99
C PRO A 398 -3.81 -10.10 -9.79
N SER A 399 -3.70 -10.83 -10.90
CA SER A 399 -3.20 -12.19 -10.92
C SER A 399 -1.66 -12.22 -10.84
N GLN A 400 -1.12 -13.28 -10.25
CA GLN A 400 0.33 -13.50 -10.25
C GLN A 400 0.86 -13.65 -11.70
N ILE A 401 1.88 -12.87 -12.04
CA ILE A 401 2.44 -12.85 -13.40
C ILE A 401 3.29 -14.11 -13.63
N ASN A 402 4.19 -14.42 -12.68
CA ASN A 402 5.06 -15.58 -12.74
C ASN A 402 5.09 -16.28 -11.38
N PRO A 403 5.13 -17.61 -11.35
CA PRO A 403 5.35 -18.34 -10.11
C PRO A 403 6.69 -17.97 -9.47
N LEU A 404 6.73 -17.88 -8.15
CA LEU A 404 7.95 -17.64 -7.40
C LEU A 404 8.85 -18.88 -7.44
N ASN A 405 10.16 -18.69 -7.71
CA ASN A 405 11.14 -19.78 -7.63
C ASN A 405 11.60 -19.98 -6.17
N PRO A 406 11.19 -21.04 -5.46
CA PRO A 406 11.56 -21.24 -4.07
C PRO A 406 12.99 -21.80 -3.88
N PHE A 407 13.71 -22.12 -4.95
CA PHE A 407 15.07 -22.70 -4.93
C PHE A 407 16.17 -21.63 -5.05
N VAL A 408 15.83 -20.38 -5.27
CA VAL A 408 16.74 -19.22 -5.14
C VAL A 408 16.52 -18.52 -3.81
N LEU A 409 17.52 -17.78 -3.35
CA LEU A 409 17.42 -17.04 -2.10
C LEU A 409 16.26 -16.03 -2.17
N GLN A 410 15.38 -16.09 -1.19
CA GLN A 410 14.23 -15.22 -1.01
C GLN A 410 14.39 -14.42 0.28
N GLN A 411 13.91 -13.18 0.28
CA GLN A 411 13.89 -12.32 1.46
C GLN A 411 12.63 -12.60 2.30
N ALA A 412 12.74 -12.62 3.61
CA ALA A 412 11.60 -12.89 4.49
C ALA A 412 10.58 -11.75 4.54
N GLU A 413 11.01 -10.53 4.20
CA GLU A 413 10.11 -9.38 4.04
C GLU A 413 9.34 -9.39 2.70
N THR A 414 9.57 -10.40 1.84
CA THR A 414 8.74 -10.66 0.66
C THR A 414 7.55 -11.51 1.06
N THR A 415 6.34 -10.92 1.00
CA THR A 415 5.13 -11.57 1.50
C THR A 415 3.94 -11.39 0.57
N GLY A 416 3.15 -12.45 0.43
CA GLY A 416 1.82 -12.46 -0.18
C GLY A 416 0.70 -12.29 0.85
N GLY A 417 1.03 -12.28 2.14
CA GLY A 417 0.10 -12.06 3.26
C GLY A 417 0.74 -12.40 4.60
N THR A 418 0.28 -11.75 5.66
CA THR A 418 0.79 -11.92 7.03
C THR A 418 -0.35 -12.17 8.02
N SER A 419 -0.01 -12.49 9.26
CA SER A 419 -0.98 -12.55 10.35
C SER A 419 -1.48 -11.16 10.82
N GLY A 420 -1.29 -10.12 10.02
CA GLY A 420 -1.53 -8.74 10.41
C GLY A 420 -0.57 -8.28 11.50
N GLN A 421 -0.39 -6.99 11.71
CA GLN A 421 0.45 -6.42 12.77
C GLN A 421 1.83 -7.11 12.96
N LEU A 422 2.29 -7.87 11.95
CA LEU A 422 3.65 -8.41 11.90
C LEU A 422 4.63 -7.24 11.78
N LYS A 423 5.71 -7.26 12.57
CA LYS A 423 6.71 -6.21 12.52
C LYS A 423 7.91 -6.62 11.69
N PHE A 424 8.51 -5.62 11.05
CA PHE A 424 9.76 -5.75 10.32
C PHE A 424 10.79 -4.77 10.90
N GLU A 425 12.05 -5.17 10.93
CA GLU A 425 13.16 -4.33 11.40
C GLU A 425 14.20 -4.17 10.30
N ALA A 426 14.79 -2.98 10.19
CA ALA A 426 15.87 -2.72 9.23
C ALA A 426 17.18 -3.36 9.71
N ILE A 427 17.89 -4.02 8.78
CA ILE A 427 19.22 -4.55 9.06
C ILE A 427 20.21 -4.21 7.95
N GLY A 428 21.46 -3.95 8.33
CA GLY A 428 22.56 -3.75 7.37
C GLY A 428 22.32 -2.60 6.38
N ASN A 429 22.17 -2.91 5.10
CA ASN A 429 22.04 -1.93 4.04
C ASN A 429 20.62 -1.33 3.98
N VAL A 430 20.52 -0.13 3.40
CA VAL A 430 19.25 0.53 3.12
C VAL A 430 18.37 -0.38 2.26
N GLY A 431 17.09 -0.48 2.63
CA GLY A 431 16.11 -1.28 1.90
C GLY A 431 16.10 -2.77 2.24
N ASN A 432 16.93 -3.22 3.20
CA ASN A 432 16.92 -4.59 3.70
C ASN A 432 16.20 -4.67 5.04
N MET A 433 15.19 -5.52 5.12
CA MET A 433 14.32 -5.69 6.28
C MET A 433 14.32 -7.14 6.74
N VAL A 434 13.93 -7.39 7.97
CA VAL A 434 13.74 -8.75 8.51
C VAL A 434 12.40 -8.85 9.22
N ALA A 435 11.76 -10.00 9.11
CA ALA A 435 10.54 -10.29 9.86
C ALA A 435 10.87 -10.54 11.32
N LYS A 436 10.17 -9.84 12.24
CA LYS A 436 10.33 -9.98 13.68
C LYS A 436 9.20 -10.80 14.30
N GLY A 437 9.52 -11.96 14.83
CA GLY A 437 8.61 -12.79 15.61
C GLY A 437 8.45 -12.29 17.05
N LYS A 438 7.23 -12.50 17.59
CA LYS A 438 6.90 -12.29 19.00
C LYS A 438 6.60 -13.62 19.68
N THR A 439 6.36 -13.58 21.00
CA THR A 439 6.03 -14.76 21.84
C THR A 439 4.85 -15.59 21.33
N ASP A 440 3.84 -14.94 20.79
CA ASP A 440 2.72 -15.61 20.11
C ASP A 440 3.10 -16.02 18.71
N LYS A 441 2.54 -17.15 18.26
CA LYS A 441 2.70 -17.57 16.87
C LYS A 441 2.21 -16.51 15.90
N GLN A 442 3.07 -16.19 14.93
CA GLN A 442 2.77 -15.31 13.81
C GLN A 442 2.98 -16.06 12.51
N CYS A 443 2.34 -15.61 11.44
CA CYS A 443 2.40 -16.25 10.14
C CYS A 443 2.78 -15.25 9.05
N LEU A 444 3.67 -15.67 8.17
CA LEU A 444 4.00 -15.03 6.91
C LEU A 444 3.72 -16.02 5.80
N MET A 445 3.07 -15.58 4.74
CA MET A 445 2.73 -16.39 3.58
C MET A 445 3.42 -15.87 2.34
N VAL A 446 3.92 -16.78 1.50
CA VAL A 446 4.38 -16.52 0.14
C VAL A 446 3.50 -17.29 -0.82
N ARG A 447 3.07 -16.65 -1.90
CA ARG A 447 2.14 -17.23 -2.88
C ARG A 447 2.84 -17.82 -4.07
N GLY A 448 2.26 -18.92 -4.59
CA GLY A 448 2.55 -19.47 -5.89
C GLY A 448 4.01 -19.87 -6.11
N ALA A 449 4.64 -20.49 -5.11
CA ALA A 449 5.96 -21.08 -5.24
C ALA A 449 5.93 -22.30 -6.16
N ASP A 450 6.85 -22.40 -7.11
CA ASP A 450 6.87 -23.43 -8.16
C ASP A 450 7.70 -24.64 -7.75
N PHE A 451 7.01 -25.75 -7.46
CA PHE A 451 7.59 -27.07 -7.25
C PHE A 451 7.32 -28.03 -8.43
N SER A 452 6.90 -27.55 -9.59
CA SER A 452 6.48 -28.40 -10.72
C SER A 452 7.64 -29.23 -11.29
N LYS A 453 8.84 -28.65 -11.38
CA LYS A 453 10.02 -29.29 -11.96
C LYS A 453 10.72 -30.22 -11.01
N GLN A 454 10.83 -29.86 -9.74
CA GLN A 454 11.57 -30.60 -8.73
C GLN A 454 11.00 -30.41 -7.34
N LEU A 455 11.22 -31.39 -6.45
CA LEU A 455 10.81 -31.35 -5.07
C LEU A 455 12.02 -31.08 -4.17
N PRO A 456 11.82 -30.32 -3.08
CA PRO A 456 12.92 -29.99 -2.18
C PRO A 456 13.31 -31.18 -1.29
N ALA A 457 14.61 -31.30 -1.00
CA ALA A 457 15.14 -32.21 0.01
C ALA A 457 15.34 -31.52 1.37
N LYS A 458 15.69 -30.22 1.36
CA LYS A 458 15.94 -29.43 2.57
C LYS A 458 15.31 -28.05 2.48
N PHE A 459 15.11 -27.46 3.64
CA PHE A 459 14.79 -26.05 3.80
C PHE A 459 15.91 -25.36 4.56
N GLU A 460 16.29 -24.17 4.10
CA GLU A 460 17.34 -23.33 4.66
C GLU A 460 16.79 -21.95 4.98
N ALA A 461 17.17 -21.41 6.15
CA ALA A 461 16.76 -20.08 6.59
C ALA A 461 17.87 -19.39 7.39
N ARG A 462 18.07 -18.09 7.16
CA ARG A 462 18.93 -17.23 7.96
C ARG A 462 18.10 -16.58 9.08
N VAL A 463 18.49 -16.85 10.32
CA VAL A 463 17.74 -16.49 11.50
C VAL A 463 18.64 -16.00 12.63
N LYS A 464 18.04 -15.29 13.58
CA LYS A 464 18.72 -14.84 14.81
C LYS A 464 17.72 -14.83 15.97
N GLY A 465 18.23 -14.99 17.20
CA GLY A 465 17.41 -14.95 18.41
C GLY A 465 16.95 -16.33 18.86
N LYS A 466 15.93 -16.36 19.73
CA LYS A 466 15.38 -17.58 20.30
C LYS A 466 13.98 -17.83 19.78
N GLY A 467 13.83 -18.87 18.95
CA GLY A 467 12.53 -19.15 18.35
C GLY A 467 12.49 -20.38 17.45
N ARG A 468 11.39 -20.50 16.72
CA ARG A 468 11.11 -21.62 15.85
C ARG A 468 10.34 -21.17 14.62
N ILE A 469 10.65 -21.74 13.47
CA ILE A 469 9.89 -21.64 12.22
C ILE A 469 9.32 -23.03 11.90
N ASP A 470 8.00 -23.13 11.74
CA ASP A 470 7.30 -24.27 11.19
C ASP A 470 6.84 -23.91 9.77
N VAL A 471 7.28 -24.68 8.77
CA VAL A 471 6.95 -24.45 7.36
C VAL A 471 5.79 -25.35 6.95
N TYR A 472 4.73 -24.75 6.40
CA TYR A 472 3.58 -25.43 5.85
C TYR A 472 3.42 -25.10 4.36
N VAL A 473 2.79 -26.01 3.62
CA VAL A 473 2.52 -25.85 2.19
C VAL A 473 1.04 -26.04 1.91
N ASN A 474 0.46 -25.14 1.11
CA ASN A 474 -0.94 -25.06 0.70
C ASN A 474 -1.96 -24.74 1.81
N ASN A 475 -1.79 -25.23 3.03
CA ASN A 475 -2.70 -24.97 4.14
C ASN A 475 -1.98 -25.12 5.49
N LEU A 476 -2.61 -24.66 6.54
CA LEU A 476 -2.09 -24.74 7.92
C LEU A 476 -2.64 -25.95 8.70
N LYS A 477 -3.25 -26.92 8.01
CA LYS A 477 -3.72 -28.19 8.59
C LYS A 477 -2.58 -29.20 8.69
N GLY A 478 -2.70 -30.10 9.64
CA GLY A 478 -1.78 -31.22 9.74
C GLY A 478 -0.44 -30.89 10.36
N ARG A 479 0.65 -31.34 9.74
CA ARG A 479 2.02 -31.19 10.23
C ARG A 479 2.81 -30.26 9.33
N ALA A 480 3.71 -29.48 9.95
CA ALA A 480 4.71 -28.74 9.21
C ALA A 480 5.58 -29.71 8.39
N ILE A 481 5.96 -29.32 7.18
CA ILE A 481 6.86 -30.12 6.32
C ILE A 481 8.29 -30.14 6.86
N VAL A 482 8.66 -29.12 7.62
CA VAL A 482 9.93 -28.97 8.34
C VAL A 482 9.76 -27.96 9.48
N SER A 483 10.54 -28.13 10.55
CA SER A 483 10.61 -27.17 11.66
C SER A 483 12.07 -26.87 11.96
N LEU A 484 12.44 -25.58 11.94
CA LEU A 484 13.76 -25.08 12.36
C LEU A 484 13.64 -24.46 13.74
N VAL A 485 14.60 -24.75 14.62
CA VAL A 485 14.72 -24.15 15.96
C VAL A 485 16.00 -23.35 16.00
N CYS A 486 15.91 -22.10 16.39
CA CYS A 486 17.03 -21.20 16.62
C CYS A 486 17.13 -20.93 18.12
N ASP A 487 18.36 -20.92 18.65
CA ASP A 487 18.69 -20.57 20.05
C ASP A 487 20.03 -19.83 20.10
N GLY A 488 20.25 -18.90 19.17
CA GLY A 488 21.50 -18.17 19.00
C GLY A 488 21.34 -16.67 19.05
N LYS A 489 22.31 -15.98 19.67
CA LYS A 489 22.36 -14.50 19.70
C LYS A 489 22.88 -13.89 18.40
N ASP A 490 23.54 -14.68 17.56
CA ASP A 490 24.14 -14.24 16.31
C ASP A 490 23.35 -14.75 15.11
N TRP A 491 23.51 -14.09 13.97
CA TRP A 491 22.95 -14.54 12.72
C TRP A 491 23.52 -15.92 12.34
N THR A 492 22.63 -16.87 12.06
CA THR A 492 22.98 -18.20 11.63
C THR A 492 22.10 -18.68 10.51
N THR A 493 22.66 -19.45 9.57
CA THR A 493 21.91 -20.16 8.54
C THR A 493 21.67 -21.58 9.00
N LEU A 494 20.40 -21.91 9.24
CA LEU A 494 19.96 -23.25 9.63
C LEU A 494 19.46 -23.99 8.38
N SER A 495 19.82 -25.27 8.27
CA SER A 495 19.37 -26.14 7.19
C SER A 495 18.85 -27.47 7.75
N LYS A 496 17.67 -27.89 7.31
CA LYS A 496 17.06 -29.13 7.78
C LYS A 496 16.36 -29.89 6.66
N LYS A 497 16.40 -31.24 6.71
CA LYS A 497 15.73 -32.11 5.76
C LYS A 497 14.20 -31.95 5.85
N ILE A 498 13.53 -32.00 4.69
CA ILE A 498 12.06 -32.04 4.59
C ILE A 498 11.57 -33.37 5.19
N GLU A 499 10.64 -33.28 6.14
CA GLU A 499 10.12 -34.42 6.90
C GLU A 499 8.85 -34.99 6.29
N HIS A 500 8.09 -34.16 5.54
CA HIS A 500 6.83 -34.56 4.92
C HIS A 500 6.80 -34.14 3.45
N LYS A 501 6.22 -35.03 2.62
CA LYS A 501 6.17 -34.86 1.16
C LYS A 501 5.40 -33.58 0.77
N ILE A 502 5.91 -32.90 -0.25
CA ILE A 502 5.25 -31.83 -0.99
C ILE A 502 4.78 -32.40 -2.33
N ASP A 503 3.59 -32.02 -2.78
CA ASP A 503 3.11 -32.36 -4.11
C ASP A 503 3.75 -31.45 -5.17
N LYS A 504 3.94 -31.97 -6.40
CA LYS A 504 4.39 -31.18 -7.53
C LYS A 504 3.33 -30.16 -7.94
N GLY A 505 3.79 -28.98 -8.36
CA GLY A 505 2.94 -27.88 -8.83
C GLY A 505 3.26 -26.56 -8.12
N THR A 506 2.41 -25.56 -8.31
CA THR A 506 2.50 -24.31 -7.57
C THR A 506 1.80 -24.43 -6.22
N ALA A 507 2.39 -23.83 -5.19
CA ALA A 507 1.89 -23.93 -3.83
C ALA A 507 2.12 -22.63 -3.06
N ASN A 508 1.23 -22.33 -2.11
CA ASN A 508 1.48 -21.29 -1.11
C ASN A 508 2.33 -21.87 0.02
N ILE A 509 3.30 -21.10 0.49
CA ILE A 509 4.17 -21.46 1.60
C ILE A 509 3.79 -20.59 2.79
N TYR A 510 3.62 -21.22 3.95
CA TYR A 510 3.34 -20.52 5.21
C TYR A 510 4.48 -20.76 6.19
N PHE A 511 5.06 -19.68 6.70
CA PHE A 511 6.04 -19.68 7.76
C PHE A 511 5.35 -19.30 9.06
N VAL A 512 5.14 -20.27 9.95
CA VAL A 512 4.59 -20.02 11.28
C VAL A 512 5.74 -19.98 12.25
N PHE A 513 5.99 -18.83 12.85
CA PHE A 513 7.10 -18.63 13.76
C PHE A 513 6.66 -18.08 15.10
N SER A 514 7.44 -18.41 16.11
CA SER A 514 7.26 -17.99 17.49
C SER A 514 8.60 -17.88 18.18
N GLY A 515 8.68 -17.05 19.18
CA GLY A 515 9.87 -16.85 20.00
C GLY A 515 10.00 -15.43 20.52
N GLU A 516 10.95 -15.22 21.42
CA GLU A 516 11.29 -13.90 21.96
C GLU A 516 12.43 -13.31 21.13
N ASP A 517 12.21 -12.12 20.57
CA ASP A 517 13.18 -11.42 19.70
C ASP A 517 13.75 -12.27 18.56
N PHE A 518 12.90 -13.11 17.99
CA PHE A 518 13.26 -13.97 16.87
C PHE A 518 13.19 -13.18 15.58
N LEU A 519 14.26 -13.21 14.79
CA LEU A 519 14.39 -12.54 13.50
C LEU A 519 14.55 -13.57 12.38
N PHE A 520 13.82 -13.37 11.29
CA PHE A 520 13.85 -14.17 10.08
C PHE A 520 14.17 -13.28 8.88
N ASP A 521 15.26 -13.57 8.18
CA ASP A 521 15.89 -12.71 7.17
C ASP A 521 15.74 -13.29 5.76
N GLU A 522 16.28 -14.46 5.53
CA GLU A 522 16.34 -15.08 4.21
C GLU A 522 15.98 -16.56 4.26
N TRP A 523 15.49 -17.08 3.13
CA TRP A 523 15.17 -18.50 3.02
C TRP A 523 15.28 -19.03 1.60
N LYS A 524 15.44 -20.33 1.46
CA LYS A 524 15.32 -21.09 0.21
C LYS A 524 15.05 -22.56 0.48
N PHE A 525 14.56 -23.25 -0.54
CA PHE A 525 14.58 -24.70 -0.57
C PHE A 525 15.83 -25.20 -1.33
N ILE A 526 16.25 -26.39 -0.98
CA ILE A 526 17.40 -27.10 -1.60
C ILE A 526 16.92 -28.47 -2.04
N TYR A 527 17.30 -28.91 -3.23
CA TYR A 527 17.02 -30.24 -3.80
C TYR A 527 18.13 -31.24 -3.56
#